data_7f7b339775fbbfa993687c21e008313d
#
_entry.id   7f7b339775fbbfa993687c21e008313d
#
_cell.length_a   1.000
_cell.length_b   1.000
_cell.length_c   1.000
_cell.angle_alpha   90.00
_cell.angle_beta   90.00
_cell.angle_gamma   90.00
#
_symmetry.space_group_name_H-M   'P 1'
#
loop_
_entity.id
_entity.type
_entity.pdbx_description
1 polymer ?
#
loop_
_entity_poly.entity_id
_entity_poly.type
_entity_poly.pdbx_seq_one_letter_code
_entity_poly.pdbx_strand_id
1 'polypeptide(L)'
;MDFFDYTALGHLHSFQKAGKSAWYSGSPLSYSFDEAGSAKFMLDVKLEKHCASINKIPVKPLHRCSVIKGTFAELKNAASFSEYEDDYVQAVCTDLSVVANPMAVLRKRYENILSFGYERKNSNNTRSDSIQKRRELLDASSSVESYSKVFEAFLDDLYGPGCICSDNSFSKEVEEFKKACDELNKSGE
;
A
#
# COMPACT_ATOMS: atom_id res chain seq x y z
N MET A 1 13.27 -29.10 -14.62
CA MET A 1 12.25 -28.59 -15.60
C MET A 1 12.76 -28.65 -17.04
N ASP A 2 13.79 -29.41 -17.31
CA ASP A 2 14.42 -29.45 -18.65
C ASP A 2 13.83 -30.51 -19.60
N PHE A 3 12.71 -31.14 -19.19
CA PHE A 3 12.02 -32.16 -20.00
C PHE A 3 11.02 -31.57 -21.02
N PHE A 4 10.69 -30.29 -20.90
CA PHE A 4 9.72 -29.62 -21.75
C PHE A 4 10.41 -28.52 -22.58
N ASP A 5 10.04 -28.42 -23.83
CA ASP A 5 10.51 -27.35 -24.73
C ASP A 5 10.00 -25.97 -24.26
N TYR A 6 8.83 -25.93 -23.62
CA TYR A 6 8.23 -24.74 -23.03
C TYR A 6 7.38 -25.09 -21.81
N THR A 7 7.48 -24.26 -20.78
CA THR A 7 6.65 -24.32 -19.57
C THR A 7 6.04 -22.95 -19.31
N ALA A 8 4.72 -22.85 -19.44
CA ALA A 8 3.98 -21.66 -19.06
C ALA A 8 3.77 -21.65 -17.53
N LEU A 9 4.22 -20.59 -16.87
CA LEU A 9 4.08 -20.38 -15.42
C LEU A 9 3.06 -19.26 -15.16
N GLY A 10 2.22 -19.47 -14.15
CA GLY A 10 1.26 -18.50 -13.62
C GLY A 10 1.68 -17.96 -12.24
N HIS A 11 0.80 -17.19 -11.59
CA HIS A 11 0.97 -16.61 -10.26
C HIS A 11 1.73 -15.28 -10.22
N LEU A 12 2.86 -15.10 -10.87
CA LEU A 12 3.59 -13.83 -10.86
C LEU A 12 3.01 -12.85 -11.88
N HIS A 13 2.77 -11.61 -11.47
CA HIS A 13 2.11 -10.59 -12.29
C HIS A 13 3.07 -9.87 -13.24
N SER A 14 4.36 -10.03 -13.07
CA SER A 14 5.38 -9.45 -13.94
C SER A 14 5.91 -10.47 -14.94
N PHE A 15 6.08 -10.05 -16.19
CA PHE A 15 6.76 -10.87 -17.19
C PHE A 15 8.19 -11.18 -16.75
N GLN A 16 8.54 -12.47 -16.71
CA GLN A 16 9.91 -12.89 -16.43
C GLN A 16 10.20 -14.32 -16.90
N LYS A 17 11.48 -14.58 -17.13
CA LYS A 17 11.99 -15.91 -17.43
C LYS A 17 12.39 -16.63 -16.15
N ALA A 18 12.00 -17.89 -16.00
CA ALA A 18 12.29 -18.73 -14.85
C ALA A 18 13.05 -20.00 -15.24
N GLY A 19 14.26 -19.86 -15.75
CA GLY A 19 15.07 -21.00 -16.23
C GLY A 19 15.20 -21.03 -17.74
N LYS A 20 15.52 -22.21 -18.31
CA LYS A 20 15.81 -22.36 -19.75
C LYS A 20 14.55 -22.27 -20.59
N SER A 21 13.49 -23.01 -20.20
CA SER A 21 12.26 -23.18 -20.98
C SER A 21 11.00 -22.71 -20.27
N ALA A 22 11.12 -22.11 -19.07
CA ALA A 22 9.99 -21.69 -18.24
C ALA A 22 9.83 -20.16 -18.24
N TRP A 23 8.58 -19.68 -18.36
CA TRP A 23 8.25 -18.26 -18.47
C TRP A 23 6.97 -17.90 -17.76
N TYR A 24 6.97 -16.75 -17.08
CA TYR A 24 5.78 -16.06 -16.61
C TYR A 24 5.38 -15.02 -17.66
N SER A 25 4.18 -15.09 -18.16
CA SER A 25 3.63 -14.04 -19.04
C SER A 25 3.31 -12.76 -18.26
N GLY A 26 3.05 -12.90 -16.98
CA GLY A 26 2.50 -11.87 -16.14
C GLY A 26 0.97 -11.82 -16.20
N SER A 27 0.40 -10.84 -15.51
CA SER A 27 -1.03 -10.52 -15.57
C SER A 27 -1.33 -9.58 -16.76
N PRO A 28 -2.52 -9.68 -17.39
CA PRO A 28 -2.91 -8.77 -18.47
C PRO A 28 -3.21 -7.34 -17.98
N LEU A 29 -3.52 -7.19 -16.69
CA LEU A 29 -3.84 -5.93 -16.03
C LEU A 29 -3.01 -5.77 -14.75
N SER A 30 -2.88 -4.53 -14.26
CA SER A 30 -2.35 -4.27 -12.92
C SER A 30 -3.43 -4.54 -11.88
N TYR A 31 -3.11 -5.35 -10.87
CA TYR A 31 -4.02 -5.69 -9.76
C TYR A 31 -3.72 -4.89 -8.48
N SER A 32 -2.60 -4.17 -8.47
CA SER A 32 -2.22 -3.28 -7.35
C SER A 32 -1.53 -2.03 -7.86
N PHE A 33 -1.48 -1.00 -7.02
CA PHE A 33 -0.75 0.23 -7.33
C PHE A 33 0.77 0.05 -7.32
N ASP A 34 1.28 -1.03 -6.72
CA ASP A 34 2.72 -1.38 -6.80
C ASP A 34 3.12 -1.77 -8.23
N GLU A 35 2.14 -2.15 -9.06
CA GLU A 35 2.35 -2.47 -10.47
C GLU A 35 2.11 -1.27 -11.40
N ALA A 36 1.82 -0.08 -10.84
CA ALA A 36 1.56 1.12 -11.63
C ALA A 36 2.73 1.43 -12.57
N GLY A 37 2.42 1.72 -13.82
CA GLY A 37 3.43 1.98 -14.86
C GLY A 37 4.15 0.75 -15.41
N SER A 38 3.86 -0.46 -14.90
CA SER A 38 4.45 -1.70 -15.41
C SER A 38 3.84 -2.07 -16.77
N ALA A 39 4.70 -2.36 -17.75
CA ALA A 39 4.25 -2.85 -19.04
C ALA A 39 3.70 -4.29 -18.92
N LYS A 40 2.54 -4.53 -19.52
CA LYS A 40 1.86 -5.83 -19.53
C LYS A 40 1.96 -6.48 -20.91
N PHE A 41 2.10 -7.81 -20.92
CA PHE A 41 2.31 -8.58 -22.15
C PHE A 41 1.51 -9.87 -22.15
N MET A 42 1.15 -10.31 -23.35
CA MET A 42 0.85 -11.70 -23.66
C MET A 42 2.05 -12.32 -24.36
N LEU A 43 2.22 -13.62 -24.24
CA LEU A 43 3.27 -14.36 -24.92
C LEU A 43 2.67 -15.16 -26.09
N ASP A 44 3.15 -14.88 -27.29
CA ASP A 44 2.95 -15.74 -28.45
C ASP A 44 4.12 -16.73 -28.51
N VAL A 45 3.81 -18.02 -28.34
CA VAL A 45 4.81 -19.09 -28.25
C VAL A 45 4.68 -20.01 -29.45
N LYS A 46 5.73 -20.10 -30.26
CA LYS A 46 5.82 -21.05 -31.39
C LYS A 46 6.78 -22.15 -31.02
N LEU A 47 6.30 -23.39 -31.08
CA LEU A 47 7.07 -24.60 -30.82
C LEU A 47 7.42 -25.30 -32.13
N GLU A 48 8.71 -25.42 -32.40
CA GLU A 48 9.22 -26.10 -33.60
C GLU A 48 10.42 -26.97 -33.25
N LYS A 49 10.35 -28.28 -33.51
CA LYS A 49 11.48 -29.22 -33.39
C LYS A 49 12.35 -29.03 -32.14
N HIS A 50 11.75 -29.09 -30.99
CA HIS A 50 12.42 -28.92 -29.70
C HIS A 50 12.98 -27.50 -29.44
N CYS A 51 12.42 -26.50 -30.08
CA CYS A 51 12.76 -25.10 -29.88
C CYS A 51 11.49 -24.29 -29.65
N ALA A 52 11.51 -23.42 -28.63
CA ALA A 52 10.44 -22.47 -28.36
C ALA A 52 10.88 -21.05 -28.77
N SER A 53 10.15 -20.43 -29.67
CA SER A 53 10.28 -19.02 -30.00
C SER A 53 9.21 -18.23 -29.27
N ILE A 54 9.60 -17.19 -28.55
CA ILE A 54 8.71 -16.42 -27.69
C ILE A 54 8.67 -14.97 -28.15
N ASN A 55 7.48 -14.52 -28.53
CA ASN A 55 7.23 -13.15 -28.93
C ASN A 55 6.33 -12.46 -27.88
N LYS A 56 6.70 -11.24 -27.46
CA LYS A 56 5.94 -10.43 -26.50
C LYS A 56 4.97 -9.54 -27.26
N ILE A 57 3.68 -9.70 -26.99
CA ILE A 57 2.61 -8.84 -27.49
C ILE A 57 2.21 -7.88 -26.37
N PRO A 58 2.43 -6.56 -26.52
CA PRO A 58 2.06 -5.60 -25.49
C PRO A 58 0.54 -5.53 -25.33
N VAL A 59 0.07 -5.55 -24.10
CA VAL A 59 -1.35 -5.36 -23.75
C VAL A 59 -1.56 -3.91 -23.34
N LYS A 60 -2.49 -3.23 -23.99
CA LYS A 60 -2.92 -1.88 -23.60
C LYS A 60 -4.23 -1.99 -22.81
N PRO A 61 -4.24 -1.67 -21.51
CA PRO A 61 -5.47 -1.67 -20.73
C PRO A 61 -6.38 -0.51 -21.16
N LEU A 62 -7.68 -0.64 -20.95
CA LEU A 62 -8.65 0.43 -21.18
C LEU A 62 -8.38 1.61 -20.23
N HIS A 63 -8.16 1.31 -18.94
CA HIS A 63 -7.74 2.25 -17.92
C HIS A 63 -6.41 1.77 -17.33
N ARG A 64 -5.43 2.65 -17.27
CA ARG A 64 -4.15 2.35 -16.63
C ARG A 64 -4.31 2.38 -15.10
N CYS A 65 -3.37 1.79 -14.41
CA CYS A 65 -3.23 1.95 -12.96
C CYS A 65 -2.11 2.95 -12.70
N SER A 66 -2.43 4.07 -12.04
CA SER A 66 -1.52 5.20 -11.88
C SER A 66 -1.46 5.70 -10.45
N VAL A 67 -0.25 6.03 -9.99
CA VAL A 67 -0.01 6.69 -8.69
C VAL A 67 0.38 8.13 -8.96
N ILE A 68 -0.41 9.07 -8.46
CA ILE A 68 -0.14 10.50 -8.56
C ILE A 68 0.22 11.08 -7.20
N LYS A 69 1.21 11.96 -7.16
CA LYS A 69 1.74 12.53 -5.92
C LYS A 69 1.90 14.03 -6.04
N GLY A 70 1.38 14.77 -5.07
CA GLY A 70 1.48 16.23 -5.02
C GLY A 70 0.73 16.80 -3.83
N THR A 71 0.74 18.13 -3.71
CA THR A 71 -0.15 18.83 -2.77
C THR A 71 -1.61 18.62 -3.16
N PHE A 72 -2.53 18.75 -2.23
CA PHE A 72 -3.95 18.59 -2.52
C PHE A 72 -4.45 19.58 -3.58
N ALA A 73 -3.92 20.81 -3.56
CA ALA A 73 -4.23 21.84 -4.55
C ALA A 73 -3.77 21.44 -5.96
N GLU A 74 -2.58 20.86 -6.08
CA GLU A 74 -2.05 20.33 -7.35
C GLU A 74 -2.85 19.13 -7.83
N LEU A 75 -3.10 18.14 -6.98
CA LEU A 75 -3.89 16.96 -7.29
C LEU A 75 -5.28 17.35 -7.82
N LYS A 76 -5.88 18.40 -7.27
CA LYS A 76 -7.18 18.90 -7.67
C LYS A 76 -7.16 19.68 -8.99
N ASN A 77 -6.15 20.53 -9.24
CA ASN A 77 -6.23 21.58 -10.27
C ASN A 77 -5.09 21.59 -11.29
N ALA A 78 -3.93 20.95 -11.01
CA ALA A 78 -2.78 21.08 -11.90
C ALA A 78 -3.01 20.35 -13.23
N ALA A 79 -2.70 21.03 -14.34
CA ALA A 79 -2.82 20.46 -15.69
C ALA A 79 -1.91 19.26 -15.93
N SER A 80 -0.80 19.15 -15.21
CA SER A 80 0.13 18.01 -15.28
C SER A 80 -0.49 16.67 -14.92
N PHE A 81 -1.61 16.67 -14.20
CA PHE A 81 -2.33 15.44 -13.83
C PHE A 81 -3.54 15.12 -14.72
N SER A 82 -3.79 15.91 -15.77
CA SER A 82 -4.95 15.68 -16.66
C SER A 82 -4.87 14.37 -17.43
N GLU A 83 -3.66 13.87 -17.71
CA GLU A 83 -3.48 12.59 -18.40
C GLU A 83 -3.92 11.36 -17.58
N TYR A 84 -4.15 11.51 -16.26
CA TYR A 84 -4.54 10.43 -15.35
C TYR A 84 -6.04 10.43 -15.02
N GLU A 85 -6.83 11.33 -15.60
CA GLU A 85 -8.25 11.49 -15.25
C GLU A 85 -9.08 10.23 -15.53
N ASP A 86 -8.72 9.49 -16.58
CA ASP A 86 -9.38 8.24 -16.96
C ASP A 86 -8.76 6.98 -16.32
N ASP A 87 -7.63 7.12 -15.60
CA ASP A 87 -6.93 5.99 -15.02
C ASP A 87 -7.57 5.55 -13.68
N TYR A 88 -7.31 4.30 -13.25
CA TYR A 88 -7.47 3.91 -11.85
C TYR A 88 -6.38 4.58 -11.04
N VAL A 89 -6.77 5.52 -10.17
CA VAL A 89 -5.83 6.42 -9.50
C VAL A 89 -5.70 6.12 -8.02
N GLN A 90 -4.44 6.05 -7.55
CA GLN A 90 -4.07 6.28 -6.16
C GLN A 90 -3.45 7.67 -6.04
N ALA A 91 -4.06 8.54 -5.23
CA ALA A 91 -3.54 9.86 -4.94
C ALA A 91 -2.78 9.89 -3.62
N VAL A 92 -1.55 10.40 -3.63
CA VAL A 92 -0.69 10.57 -2.46
C VAL A 92 -0.48 12.05 -2.21
N CYS A 93 -1.07 12.54 -1.12
CA CYS A 93 -0.98 13.95 -0.73
C CYS A 93 0.31 14.23 0.05
N THR A 94 1.00 15.30 -0.30
CA THR A 94 2.24 15.74 0.37
C THR A 94 2.00 16.80 1.43
N ASP A 95 0.76 17.28 1.58
CA ASP A 95 0.43 18.27 2.61
C ASP A 95 0.55 17.70 4.00
N LEU A 96 0.94 18.55 4.95
CA LEU A 96 1.03 18.18 6.37
C LEU A 96 -0.33 18.27 7.08
N SER A 97 -1.23 19.08 6.54
CA SER A 97 -2.56 19.31 7.11
C SER A 97 -3.57 18.29 6.57
N VAL A 98 -4.45 17.83 7.46
CA VAL A 98 -5.54 16.93 7.06
C VAL A 98 -6.58 17.68 6.24
N VAL A 99 -6.90 17.17 5.08
CA VAL A 99 -7.93 17.70 4.18
C VAL A 99 -9.26 17.05 4.50
N ALA A 100 -10.29 17.85 4.67
CA ALA A 100 -11.65 17.35 4.90
C ALA A 100 -12.20 16.72 3.61
N ASN A 101 -12.68 15.48 3.72
CA ASN A 101 -13.37 14.72 2.67
C ASN A 101 -12.64 14.70 1.29
N PRO A 102 -11.35 14.36 1.25
CA PRO A 102 -10.52 14.50 0.06
C PRO A 102 -11.01 13.64 -1.11
N MET A 103 -11.51 12.43 -0.83
CA MET A 103 -12.03 11.51 -1.85
C MET A 103 -13.22 12.11 -2.60
N ALA A 104 -14.16 12.76 -1.91
CA ALA A 104 -15.33 13.37 -2.56
C ALA A 104 -14.95 14.55 -3.46
N VAL A 105 -13.90 15.28 -3.11
CA VAL A 105 -13.39 16.38 -3.93
C VAL A 105 -12.66 15.85 -5.16
N LEU A 106 -11.79 14.86 -4.99
CA LEU A 106 -10.97 14.32 -6.09
C LEU A 106 -11.79 13.47 -7.06
N ARG A 107 -12.87 12.82 -6.64
CA ARG A 107 -13.80 12.09 -7.54
C ARG A 107 -14.47 12.97 -8.59
N LYS A 108 -14.53 14.27 -8.39
CA LYS A 108 -15.05 15.20 -9.40
C LYS A 108 -14.11 15.34 -10.60
N ARG A 109 -12.83 15.02 -10.41
CA ARG A 109 -11.81 15.09 -11.45
C ARG A 109 -11.40 13.70 -11.94
N TYR A 110 -11.17 12.78 -11.00
CA TYR A 110 -10.75 11.40 -11.29
C TYR A 110 -11.92 10.47 -10.98
N GLU A 111 -12.69 10.11 -11.99
CA GLU A 111 -13.87 9.26 -11.82
C GLU A 111 -13.51 7.91 -11.20
N ASN A 112 -12.36 7.36 -11.60
CA ASN A 112 -11.85 6.06 -11.18
C ASN A 112 -10.81 6.14 -10.05
N ILE A 113 -10.87 7.17 -9.18
CA ILE A 113 -9.98 7.21 -8.00
C ILE A 113 -10.39 6.15 -7.00
N LEU A 114 -9.44 5.27 -6.65
CA LEU A 114 -9.66 4.13 -5.76
C LEU A 114 -9.08 4.36 -4.36
N SER A 115 -8.01 5.16 -4.24
CA SER A 115 -7.31 5.35 -2.97
C SER A 115 -6.77 6.77 -2.84
N PHE A 116 -6.80 7.29 -1.60
CA PHE A 116 -6.16 8.52 -1.20
C PHE A 116 -5.37 8.29 0.09
N GLY A 117 -4.17 8.80 0.15
CA GLY A 117 -3.33 8.73 1.34
C GLY A 117 -2.40 9.92 1.44
N TYR A 118 -1.77 10.07 2.60
CA TYR A 118 -0.73 11.07 2.83
C TYR A 118 0.64 10.44 2.67
N GLU A 119 1.59 11.20 2.14
CA GLU A 119 2.98 10.80 2.14
C GLU A 119 3.47 10.66 3.57
N ARG A 120 3.82 9.42 3.99
CA ARG A 120 4.49 9.22 5.26
C ARG A 120 5.90 9.77 5.13
N LYS A 121 6.22 10.85 5.85
CA LYS A 121 7.62 11.21 6.06
C LYS A 121 8.25 10.03 6.79
N ASN A 122 9.15 9.33 6.12
CA ASN A 122 9.96 8.31 6.77
C ASN A 122 10.72 8.94 7.95
N SER A 123 10.17 8.84 9.15
CA SER A 123 11.03 8.65 10.30
C SER A 123 11.70 7.30 10.05
N ASN A 124 13.02 7.25 10.09
CA ASN A 124 13.88 6.10 9.79
C ASN A 124 13.67 4.91 10.75
N ASN A 125 12.42 4.50 10.96
CA ASN A 125 12.08 3.28 11.66
C ASN A 125 11.39 2.36 10.65
N THR A 126 12.10 1.36 10.21
CA THR A 126 11.56 0.26 9.42
C THR A 126 10.35 -0.32 10.14
N ARG A 127 9.28 -0.62 9.38
CA ARG A 127 8.04 -1.24 9.92
C ARG A 127 8.31 -2.49 10.77
N SER A 128 9.42 -3.18 10.51
CA SER A 128 9.93 -4.29 11.32
C SER A 128 10.35 -3.87 12.73
N ASP A 129 11.04 -2.72 12.88
CA ASP A 129 11.53 -2.27 14.18
C ASP A 129 10.40 -1.79 15.10
N SER A 130 9.36 -1.16 14.53
CA SER A 130 8.18 -0.74 15.28
C SER A 130 7.33 -1.93 15.74
N ILE A 131 7.17 -2.96 14.90
CA ILE A 131 6.47 -4.19 15.25
C ILE A 131 7.27 -4.99 16.30
N GLN A 132 8.58 -5.03 16.17
CA GLN A 132 9.44 -5.75 17.10
C GLN A 132 9.47 -5.07 18.48
N LYS A 133 9.60 -3.75 18.54
CA LYS A 133 9.45 -2.98 19.79
C LYS A 133 8.08 -3.17 20.45
N ARG A 134 7.00 -3.23 19.68
CA ARG A 134 5.65 -3.50 20.21
C ARG A 134 5.54 -4.91 20.77
N ARG A 135 6.11 -5.92 20.13
CA ARG A 135 6.17 -7.28 20.65
C ARG A 135 6.96 -7.34 21.96
N GLU A 136 8.13 -6.73 22.00
CA GLU A 136 8.96 -6.65 23.22
C GLU A 136 8.22 -5.97 24.38
N LEU A 137 7.43 -4.91 24.10
CA LEU A 137 6.60 -4.23 25.10
C LEU A 137 5.44 -5.10 25.60
N LEU A 138 4.86 -5.95 24.74
CA LEU A 138 3.79 -6.89 25.10
C LEU A 138 4.34 -8.13 25.83
N ASP A 139 5.50 -8.63 25.43
CA ASP A 139 6.14 -9.79 26.03
C ASP A 139 6.75 -9.49 27.40
N ALA A 140 7.12 -8.23 27.65
CA ALA A 140 7.80 -7.82 28.89
C ALA A 140 6.88 -7.74 30.11
N SER A 141 5.58 -7.57 29.97
CA SER A 141 4.60 -7.64 31.09
C SER A 141 3.16 -7.60 30.59
N SER A 142 2.29 -8.46 31.15
CA SER A 142 0.83 -8.43 30.94
C SER A 142 0.16 -7.32 31.79
N SER A 143 0.79 -6.17 31.97
CA SER A 143 0.26 -5.09 32.79
C SER A 143 -0.51 -4.06 31.93
N VAL A 144 -1.50 -3.40 32.56
CA VAL A 144 -2.27 -2.29 31.97
C VAL A 144 -1.36 -1.20 31.41
N GLU A 145 -0.23 -0.94 32.07
CA GLU A 145 0.77 0.02 31.62
C GLU A 145 1.43 -0.37 30.29
N SER A 146 1.63 -1.65 30.03
CA SER A 146 2.20 -2.12 28.75
C SER A 146 1.22 -1.92 27.60
N TYR A 147 -0.06 -2.22 27.81
CA TYR A 147 -1.10 -1.96 26.81
C TYR A 147 -1.27 -0.47 26.53
N SER A 148 -1.20 0.38 27.56
CA SER A 148 -1.25 1.84 27.39
C SER A 148 -0.10 2.37 26.55
N LYS A 149 1.12 1.90 26.78
CA LYS A 149 2.30 2.29 25.99
C LYS A 149 2.20 1.84 24.52
N VAL A 150 1.63 0.66 24.27
CA VAL A 150 1.38 0.18 22.91
C VAL A 150 0.32 1.04 22.21
N PHE A 151 -0.73 1.46 22.93
CA PHE A 151 -1.76 2.35 22.40
C PHE A 151 -1.22 3.76 22.13
N GLU A 152 -0.41 4.31 23.02
CA GLU A 152 0.28 5.58 22.82
C GLU A 152 1.21 5.53 21.59
N ALA A 153 2.00 4.46 21.43
CA ALA A 153 2.84 4.26 20.26
C ALA A 153 2.03 4.10 18.96
N PHE A 154 0.82 3.53 19.04
CA PHE A 154 -0.10 3.45 17.90
C PHE A 154 -0.63 4.84 17.51
N LEU A 155 -0.98 5.68 18.48
CA LEU A 155 -1.42 7.05 18.21
C LEU A 155 -0.28 7.89 17.61
N ASP A 156 0.94 7.77 18.11
CA ASP A 156 2.13 8.43 17.56
C ASP A 156 2.41 8.00 16.12
N ASP A 157 2.17 6.74 15.77
CA ASP A 157 2.32 6.26 14.38
C ASP A 157 1.24 6.80 13.44
N LEU A 158 0.01 7.03 13.95
CA LEU A 158 -1.10 7.54 13.14
C LEU A 158 -1.03 9.05 12.94
N TYR A 159 -0.70 9.78 13.98
CA TYR A 159 -0.83 11.24 14.04
C TYR A 159 0.52 11.97 14.13
N GLY A 160 1.62 11.24 14.28
CA GLY A 160 2.97 11.76 14.42
C GLY A 160 3.47 11.78 15.87
N PRO A 161 4.80 11.75 16.07
CA PRO A 161 5.40 11.68 17.39
C PRO A 161 5.05 12.92 18.23
N GLY A 162 4.64 12.67 19.49
CA GLY A 162 4.25 13.72 20.43
C GLY A 162 2.81 14.21 20.29
N CYS A 163 1.95 13.52 19.53
CA CYS A 163 0.55 13.90 19.35
C CYS A 163 -0.23 13.96 20.68
N ILE A 164 0.18 13.19 21.67
CA ILE A 164 -0.42 13.15 23.02
C ILE A 164 -0.01 14.38 23.84
N CYS A 165 1.17 14.96 23.58
CA CYS A 165 1.76 16.03 24.36
C CYS A 165 1.38 17.44 23.87
N SER A 166 1.00 17.61 22.61
CA SER A 166 0.91 18.94 21.99
C SER A 166 -0.39 19.70 22.24
N ASP A 167 -1.54 19.03 22.51
CA ASP A 167 -2.83 19.73 22.63
C ASP A 167 -3.90 19.04 23.49
N ASN A 168 -3.58 18.11 24.38
CA ASN A 168 -4.56 17.36 25.18
C ASN A 168 -5.67 16.64 24.37
N SER A 169 -5.58 16.60 23.06
CA SER A 169 -6.67 16.11 22.20
C SER A 169 -6.88 14.59 22.31
N PHE A 170 -5.84 13.83 22.65
CA PHE A 170 -5.93 12.37 22.83
C PHE A 170 -5.78 11.88 24.27
N SER A 171 -5.65 12.80 25.24
CA SER A 171 -5.50 12.42 26.64
C SER A 171 -6.75 11.71 27.20
N LYS A 172 -7.94 12.05 26.71
CA LYS A 172 -9.19 11.40 27.07
C LYS A 172 -9.28 9.97 26.55
N GLU A 173 -8.89 9.77 25.29
CA GLU A 173 -8.88 8.45 24.63
C GLU A 173 -7.92 7.50 25.33
N VAL A 174 -6.74 7.99 25.73
CA VAL A 174 -5.75 7.20 26.48
C VAL A 174 -6.30 6.87 27.87
N GLU A 175 -6.98 7.79 28.55
CA GLU A 175 -7.56 7.58 29.86
C GLU A 175 -8.75 6.59 29.82
N GLU A 176 -9.60 6.69 28.80
CA GLU A 176 -10.70 5.74 28.55
C GLU A 176 -10.16 4.35 28.22
N PHE A 177 -9.09 4.25 27.41
CA PHE A 177 -8.44 2.98 27.13
C PHE A 177 -7.86 2.34 28.38
N LYS A 178 -7.20 3.12 29.27
CA LYS A 178 -6.71 2.63 30.56
C LYS A 178 -7.83 2.08 31.42
N LYS A 179 -8.95 2.79 31.53
CA LYS A 179 -10.13 2.33 32.29
C LYS A 179 -10.69 1.02 31.74
N ALA A 180 -10.81 0.90 30.42
CA ALA A 180 -11.28 -0.33 29.77
C ALA A 180 -10.35 -1.52 30.06
N CYS A 181 -9.04 -1.32 30.04
CA CYS A 181 -8.06 -2.36 30.39
C CYS A 181 -8.16 -2.78 31.88
N ASP A 182 -8.38 -1.82 32.80
CA ASP A 182 -8.57 -2.11 34.22
C ASP A 182 -9.87 -2.90 34.51
N GLU A 183 -10.95 -2.61 33.80
CA GLU A 183 -12.22 -3.33 33.90
C GLU A 183 -12.09 -4.78 33.38
N LEU A 184 -11.39 -4.99 32.29
CA LEU A 184 -11.13 -6.34 31.75
C LEU A 184 -10.29 -7.19 32.70
N ASN A 185 -9.28 -6.61 33.34
CA ASN A 185 -8.47 -7.33 34.34
C ASN A 185 -9.25 -7.71 35.60
N LYS A 186 -10.25 -6.89 35.99
CA LYS A 186 -11.11 -7.18 37.17
C LYS A 186 -12.19 -8.24 36.85
N SER A 187 -12.55 -8.42 35.57
CA SER A 187 -13.56 -9.41 35.16
C SER A 187 -12.98 -10.76 34.80
N GLY A 188 -11.67 -10.91 34.81
CA GLY A 188 -10.93 -12.16 34.50
C GLY A 188 -10.51 -12.98 35.74
N GLU A 189 -10.83 -12.52 36.96
CA GLU A 189 -10.77 -13.29 38.21
C GLU A 189 -12.19 -13.83 38.55
#